data_2893c844a7e34575842ac92802d0e1a7
#
_entry.id   2893c844a7e34575842ac92802d0e1a7
#
_cell.length_a   1.000
_cell.length_b   1.000
_cell.length_c   1.000
_cell.angle_alpha   90.00
_cell.angle_beta   90.00
_cell.angle_gamma   90.00
#
_symmetry.space_group_name_H-M   'P 1'
#
loop_
_entity.id
_entity.type
_entity.pdbx_description
1 polymer ?
#
loop_
_entity_poly.entity_id
_entity_poly.type
_entity_poly.pdbx_seq_one_letter_code
_entity_poly.pdbx_strand_id
1 'polypeptide(L)'
;MSKKQDTRTMRDAADRVAASLNRRQFLGRGMALGAGGLLVDLGLSRYAQAQNSPTPPAGGAPPRRPPPPPEPTVSQAPPLKDLKGKVAYITAASDGIGLGIARAASNAGMKVVIGYRNEERLKAALPLFKAGNAGVLPIKHDVTDRDGWKALVEQIKSQYGKLHLVVNNAGIKTLTPASKAKYEEWDNAVAVNMTAIYNSVAACLPHMLEHGEGGHFVATASMGGLLPGVNAGVYTATKIAAVGTMEALRVELESTNVGTSVFCPGGVNTDNYFASGEQNPFRKPLPPGAARFGGMSMDPLEAGERVMNGVVNNDLFILSHPEFKPGMQERFDAVMASTPPVEAPIAQGRIDAERGVIRCGIYEREIAHRKVKRSSYRSV
;
A
#
# COMPACT_ATOMS: atom_id res chain seq x y z
N MET A 1 -32.40 -16.91 -46.83
CA MET A 1 -32.90 -17.44 -45.55
C MET A 1 -31.70 -17.81 -44.65
N SER A 2 -31.07 -16.89 -43.95
CA SER A 2 -30.04 -17.20 -42.90
C SER A 2 -29.55 -15.94 -42.24
N LYS A 3 -30.38 -15.22 -41.49
CA LYS A 3 -29.97 -14.14 -40.56
C LYS A 3 -30.86 -13.97 -39.30
N LYS A 4 -31.83 -14.89 -39.12
CA LYS A 4 -32.73 -14.83 -37.94
C LYS A 4 -32.47 -15.92 -36.88
N GLN A 5 -31.50 -16.81 -37.12
CA GLN A 5 -31.17 -17.88 -36.15
C GLN A 5 -30.05 -17.52 -35.16
N ASP A 6 -29.22 -16.51 -35.48
CA ASP A 6 -28.05 -16.17 -34.65
C ASP A 6 -28.36 -15.21 -33.45
N THR A 7 -29.43 -14.44 -33.52
CA THR A 7 -29.81 -13.52 -32.46
C THR A 7 -30.54 -14.18 -31.30
N ARG A 8 -31.12 -15.35 -31.48
CA ARG A 8 -31.81 -16.10 -30.43
C ARG A 8 -30.84 -16.83 -29.50
N THR A 9 -29.76 -17.39 -30.06
CA THR A 9 -28.71 -18.09 -29.32
C THR A 9 -27.88 -17.13 -28.41
N MET A 10 -27.67 -15.89 -28.82
CA MET A 10 -26.96 -14.91 -28.01
C MET A 10 -27.80 -14.37 -26.82
N ARG A 11 -29.11 -14.23 -26.99
CA ARG A 11 -30.00 -13.84 -25.90
C ARG A 11 -30.15 -14.95 -24.85
N ASP A 12 -30.26 -16.20 -25.28
CA ASP A 12 -30.36 -17.35 -24.35
C ASP A 12 -29.04 -17.59 -23.57
N ALA A 13 -27.89 -17.18 -24.13
CA ALA A 13 -26.60 -17.22 -23.41
C ALA A 13 -26.48 -16.08 -22.36
N ALA A 14 -26.96 -14.89 -22.70
CA ALA A 14 -26.96 -13.75 -21.77
C ALA A 14 -27.92 -13.98 -20.57
N ASP A 15 -29.08 -14.57 -20.81
CA ASP A 15 -30.05 -14.89 -19.75
C ASP A 15 -29.57 -16.02 -18.83
N ARG A 16 -28.78 -16.98 -19.33
CA ARG A 16 -28.14 -18.02 -18.49
C ARG A 16 -27.03 -17.48 -17.59
N VAL A 17 -26.28 -16.48 -18.06
CA VAL A 17 -25.25 -15.80 -17.26
C VAL A 17 -25.90 -14.90 -16.19
N ALA A 18 -27.01 -14.24 -16.53
CA ALA A 18 -27.75 -13.42 -15.56
C ALA A 18 -28.44 -14.27 -14.47
N ALA A 19 -28.88 -15.49 -14.78
CA ALA A 19 -29.49 -16.41 -13.82
C ALA A 19 -28.48 -17.05 -12.85
N SER A 20 -27.20 -17.11 -13.18
CA SER A 20 -26.13 -17.69 -12.34
C SER A 20 -25.57 -16.71 -11.29
N LEU A 21 -25.88 -15.42 -11.38
CA LEU A 21 -25.42 -14.37 -10.46
C LEU A 21 -26.48 -13.99 -9.42
N ASN A 22 -27.04 -14.98 -8.71
CA ASN A 22 -27.98 -14.70 -7.64
C ASN A 22 -27.20 -14.28 -6.37
N ARG A 23 -27.01 -12.96 -6.23
CA ARG A 23 -26.31 -12.29 -5.10
C ARG A 23 -26.85 -12.60 -3.70
N ARG A 24 -27.98 -13.33 -3.58
CA ARG A 24 -28.61 -13.62 -2.28
C ARG A 24 -28.07 -14.87 -1.58
N GLN A 25 -27.33 -15.76 -2.23
CA GLN A 25 -26.79 -16.97 -1.61
C GLN A 25 -25.39 -16.81 -1.00
N PHE A 26 -24.69 -15.70 -1.26
CA PHE A 26 -23.33 -15.48 -0.73
C PHE A 26 -23.28 -14.84 0.67
N LEU A 27 -24.40 -14.35 1.19
CA LEU A 27 -24.48 -13.65 2.49
C LEU A 27 -25.17 -14.46 3.62
N GLY A 28 -25.48 -15.74 3.37
CA GLY A 28 -26.33 -16.54 4.27
C GLY A 28 -25.64 -17.54 5.21
N ARG A 29 -24.31 -17.65 5.21
CA ARG A 29 -23.64 -18.63 6.10
C ARG A 29 -22.38 -18.05 6.74
N GLY A 30 -22.53 -17.40 7.87
CA GLY A 30 -21.37 -16.96 8.66
C GLY A 30 -21.67 -16.00 9.79
N MET A 31 -22.70 -16.25 10.61
CA MET A 31 -22.80 -15.64 11.94
C MET A 31 -23.55 -16.58 12.90
N ALA A 32 -22.78 -17.32 13.63
CA ALA A 32 -23.14 -17.78 14.99
C ALA A 32 -21.84 -18.12 15.69
N LEU A 33 -21.41 -17.27 16.62
CA LEU A 33 -20.83 -17.63 17.91
C LEU A 33 -20.23 -16.39 18.60
N GLY A 34 -20.82 -16.01 19.72
CA GLY A 34 -20.18 -15.81 21.01
C GLY A 34 -19.77 -14.40 21.40
N ALA A 35 -20.67 -13.73 22.07
CA ALA A 35 -20.54 -12.96 23.32
C ALA A 35 -19.24 -12.19 23.66
N GLY A 36 -19.38 -10.89 23.91
CA GLY A 36 -18.78 -10.19 25.05
C GLY A 36 -17.45 -9.48 24.75
N GLY A 37 -17.51 -8.21 24.42
CA GLY A 37 -16.36 -7.32 24.45
C GLY A 37 -16.77 -5.89 24.14
N LEU A 38 -16.50 -4.98 25.04
CA LEU A 38 -16.72 -3.55 24.88
C LEU A 38 -16.26 -3.06 23.50
N LEU A 39 -17.21 -2.68 22.66
CA LEU A 39 -16.95 -1.95 21.42
C LEU A 39 -16.55 -0.51 21.82
N VAL A 40 -15.27 -0.22 21.73
CA VAL A 40 -14.80 1.16 21.63
C VAL A 40 -15.43 1.72 20.35
N ASP A 41 -16.26 2.74 20.48
CA ASP A 41 -16.96 3.41 19.38
C ASP A 41 -15.95 4.18 18.52
N LEU A 42 -15.19 3.44 17.73
CA LEU A 42 -14.35 3.97 16.67
C LEU A 42 -15.26 4.18 15.46
N GLY A 43 -15.16 5.33 14.81
CA GLY A 43 -15.99 5.72 13.66
C GLY A 43 -16.18 4.68 12.54
N LEU A 44 -15.46 3.56 12.60
CA LEU A 44 -15.60 2.38 11.72
C LEU A 44 -16.94 1.64 11.92
N SER A 45 -17.55 1.69 13.11
CA SER A 45 -18.86 1.06 13.33
C SER A 45 -19.96 1.76 12.51
N ARG A 46 -19.83 3.07 12.30
CA ARG A 46 -20.76 3.86 11.47
C ARG A 46 -20.61 3.59 9.97
N TYR A 47 -19.42 3.22 9.53
CA TYR A 47 -19.17 2.86 8.12
C TYR A 47 -19.75 1.48 7.77
N ALA A 48 -19.62 0.51 8.68
CA ALA A 48 -20.21 -0.83 8.51
C ALA A 48 -21.75 -0.80 8.59
N GLN A 49 -22.34 0.07 9.42
CA GLN A 49 -23.80 0.25 9.50
C GLN A 49 -24.38 0.91 8.25
N ALA A 50 -23.63 1.80 7.56
CA ALA A 50 -24.10 2.43 6.33
C ALA A 50 -24.22 1.44 5.15
N GLN A 51 -23.52 0.33 5.17
CA GLN A 51 -23.61 -0.71 4.12
C GLN A 51 -24.81 -1.67 4.31
N ASN A 52 -25.39 -1.73 5.50
CA ASN A 52 -26.54 -2.61 5.82
C ASN A 52 -27.88 -1.87 5.86
N SER A 53 -27.95 -0.64 5.34
CA SER A 53 -29.22 0.09 5.27
C SER A 53 -30.17 -0.57 4.26
N PRO A 54 -31.44 -0.79 4.60
CA PRO A 54 -32.42 -1.33 3.66
C PRO A 54 -32.59 -0.39 2.47
N THR A 55 -32.75 -0.95 1.28
CA THR A 55 -33.02 -0.22 0.06
C THR A 55 -34.20 0.74 0.28
N PRO A 56 -34.07 2.05 0.09
CA PRO A 56 -35.17 2.97 0.30
C PRO A 56 -36.31 2.66 -0.67
N PRO A 57 -37.58 2.86 -0.25
CA PRO A 57 -38.73 2.67 -1.12
C PRO A 57 -38.60 3.61 -2.34
N ALA A 58 -39.01 3.10 -3.50
CA ALA A 58 -38.97 3.85 -4.75
C ALA A 58 -39.79 5.15 -4.60
N GLY A 59 -39.12 6.31 -4.66
CA GLY A 59 -39.76 7.63 -4.63
C GLY A 59 -39.31 8.59 -3.53
N GLY A 60 -38.52 8.16 -2.54
CA GLY A 60 -37.97 9.03 -1.51
C GLY A 60 -36.64 9.66 -1.95
N ALA A 61 -36.38 10.93 -1.59
CA ALA A 61 -35.06 11.51 -1.73
C ALA A 61 -34.04 10.64 -0.96
N PRO A 62 -32.82 10.36 -1.50
CA PRO A 62 -31.84 9.57 -0.81
C PRO A 62 -31.54 10.20 0.55
N PRO A 63 -31.35 9.41 1.61
CA PRO A 63 -31.00 9.93 2.92
C PRO A 63 -29.76 10.82 2.79
N ARG A 64 -29.83 12.02 3.34
CA ARG A 64 -28.67 12.93 3.36
C ARG A 64 -27.55 12.22 4.10
N ARG A 65 -26.37 12.08 3.46
CA ARG A 65 -25.18 11.61 4.14
C ARG A 65 -24.92 12.50 5.37
N PRO A 66 -24.58 11.92 6.52
CA PRO A 66 -24.14 12.74 7.64
C PRO A 66 -22.98 13.62 7.19
N PRO A 67 -22.86 14.85 7.69
CA PRO A 67 -21.72 15.69 7.38
C PRO A 67 -20.43 14.93 7.74
N PRO A 68 -19.37 15.03 6.92
CA PRO A 68 -18.09 14.45 7.25
C PRO A 68 -17.62 15.01 8.61
N PRO A 69 -16.84 14.23 9.40
CA PRO A 69 -16.24 14.75 10.61
C PRO A 69 -15.36 15.96 10.27
N PRO A 70 -15.21 16.91 11.20
CA PRO A 70 -14.33 18.05 10.98
C PRO A 70 -12.91 17.56 10.67
N GLU A 71 -12.28 18.14 9.66
CA GLU A 71 -10.91 17.81 9.29
C GLU A 71 -9.95 18.14 10.44
N PRO A 72 -8.96 17.27 10.74
CA PRO A 72 -7.91 17.60 11.66
C PRO A 72 -7.17 18.87 11.21
N THR A 73 -6.88 19.77 12.16
CA THR A 73 -6.17 21.02 11.88
C THR A 73 -4.65 20.86 11.87
N VAL A 74 -4.15 19.75 12.40
CA VAL A 74 -2.72 19.42 12.49
C VAL A 74 -2.45 18.02 11.95
N SER A 75 -1.22 17.79 11.49
CA SER A 75 -0.79 16.45 11.07
C SER A 75 -0.83 15.48 12.23
N GLN A 76 -1.15 14.22 11.93
CA GLN A 76 -1.05 13.11 12.89
C GLN A 76 0.37 13.05 13.46
N ALA A 77 0.49 13.04 14.79
CA ALA A 77 1.79 12.83 15.44
C ALA A 77 2.37 11.46 15.03
N PRO A 78 3.71 11.33 14.89
CA PRO A 78 4.32 10.06 14.53
C PRO A 78 3.95 8.93 15.50
N PRO A 79 3.19 7.90 15.07
CA PRO A 79 2.78 6.79 15.94
C PRO A 79 3.93 5.88 16.36
N LEU A 80 4.98 5.79 15.53
CA LEU A 80 6.20 5.01 15.76
C LEU A 80 7.42 5.91 15.80
N LYS A 81 7.52 6.76 16.81
CA LYS A 81 8.69 7.63 17.00
C LYS A 81 9.87 6.85 17.59
N ASP A 82 9.64 5.99 18.57
CA ASP A 82 10.64 5.07 19.14
C ASP A 82 10.47 3.68 18.52
N LEU A 83 11.55 3.17 17.93
CA LEU A 83 11.58 1.90 17.22
C LEU A 83 12.15 0.75 18.05
N LYS A 84 12.87 1.05 19.15
CA LYS A 84 13.58 0.04 19.93
C LYS A 84 12.61 -0.97 20.55
N GLY A 85 12.87 -2.26 20.29
CA GLY A 85 12.04 -3.36 20.77
C GLY A 85 10.70 -3.54 20.06
N LYS A 86 10.30 -2.62 19.16
CA LYS A 86 9.10 -2.75 18.33
C LYS A 86 9.30 -3.84 17.27
N VAL A 87 8.21 -4.41 16.80
CA VAL A 87 8.21 -5.54 15.85
C VAL A 87 7.86 -5.04 14.46
N ALA A 88 8.71 -5.37 13.47
CA ALA A 88 8.52 -5.05 12.07
C ALA A 88 8.35 -6.32 11.25
N TYR A 89 7.36 -6.34 10.36
CA TYR A 89 7.23 -7.36 9.32
C TYR A 89 7.46 -6.72 7.94
N ILE A 90 8.40 -7.27 7.16
CA ILE A 90 8.76 -6.79 5.84
C ILE A 90 8.56 -7.90 4.82
N THR A 91 7.70 -7.67 3.83
CA THR A 91 7.46 -8.64 2.74
C THR A 91 8.60 -8.65 1.73
N ALA A 92 8.92 -9.82 1.16
CA ALA A 92 10.01 -10.03 0.20
C ALA A 92 11.35 -9.45 0.68
N ALA A 93 11.69 -9.69 1.96
CA ALA A 93 12.85 -9.10 2.63
C ALA A 93 14.11 -9.96 2.59
N SER A 94 14.11 -11.04 1.81
CA SER A 94 15.30 -11.87 1.58
C SER A 94 16.23 -11.30 0.50
N ASP A 95 15.89 -10.15 -0.12
CA ASP A 95 16.72 -9.52 -1.16
C ASP A 95 16.34 -8.05 -1.36
N GLY A 96 17.20 -7.30 -2.07
CA GLY A 96 16.93 -5.98 -2.61
C GLY A 96 16.47 -4.95 -1.59
N ILE A 97 15.48 -4.13 -1.96
CA ILE A 97 14.93 -3.06 -1.10
C ILE A 97 14.39 -3.62 0.21
N GLY A 98 13.67 -4.74 0.16
CA GLY A 98 13.10 -5.37 1.37
C GLY A 98 14.17 -5.77 2.37
N LEU A 99 15.28 -6.34 1.92
CA LEU A 99 16.43 -6.65 2.76
C LEU A 99 17.09 -5.38 3.31
N GLY A 100 17.21 -4.34 2.50
CA GLY A 100 17.71 -3.04 2.94
C GLY A 100 16.87 -2.45 4.08
N ILE A 101 15.54 -2.48 3.93
CA ILE A 101 14.59 -2.02 4.96
C ILE A 101 14.70 -2.89 6.23
N ALA A 102 14.75 -4.22 6.07
CA ALA A 102 14.86 -5.14 7.20
C ALA A 102 16.15 -4.91 8.01
N ARG A 103 17.28 -4.67 7.31
CA ARG A 103 18.56 -4.33 7.96
C ARG A 103 18.52 -2.97 8.66
N ALA A 104 17.90 -1.96 8.03
CA ALA A 104 17.73 -0.64 8.66
C ALA A 104 16.85 -0.72 9.92
N ALA A 105 15.74 -1.46 9.87
CA ALA A 105 14.87 -1.72 11.03
C ALA A 105 15.62 -2.46 12.16
N SER A 106 16.42 -3.48 11.81
CA SER A 106 17.25 -4.19 12.77
C SER A 106 18.32 -3.27 13.40
N ASN A 107 18.95 -2.41 12.62
CA ASN A 107 19.92 -1.41 13.11
C ASN A 107 19.26 -0.38 14.05
N ALA A 108 17.96 -0.12 13.89
CA ALA A 108 17.15 0.71 14.78
C ALA A 108 16.70 -0.02 16.07
N GLY A 109 17.11 -1.28 16.25
CA GLY A 109 16.77 -2.08 17.43
C GLY A 109 15.38 -2.73 17.39
N MET A 110 14.74 -2.77 16.24
CA MET A 110 13.48 -3.50 16.06
C MET A 110 13.71 -5.01 16.04
N LYS A 111 12.71 -5.77 16.48
CA LYS A 111 12.57 -7.20 16.20
C LYS A 111 12.04 -7.35 14.78
N VAL A 112 12.77 -8.05 13.92
CA VAL A 112 12.48 -8.09 12.49
C VAL A 112 11.94 -9.45 12.07
N VAL A 113 10.81 -9.43 11.40
CA VAL A 113 10.22 -10.60 10.73
C VAL A 113 10.39 -10.44 9.22
N ILE A 114 11.06 -11.40 8.59
CA ILE A 114 11.35 -11.43 7.15
C ILE A 114 10.35 -12.33 6.44
N GLY A 115 9.50 -11.73 5.59
CA GLY A 115 8.72 -12.49 4.61
C GLY A 115 9.59 -12.90 3.43
N TYR A 116 9.63 -14.20 3.10
CA TYR A 116 10.42 -14.72 1.99
C TYR A 116 9.67 -15.82 1.22
N ARG A 117 10.13 -16.13 -0.01
CA ARG A 117 9.67 -17.27 -0.81
C ARG A 117 10.81 -18.17 -1.26
N ASN A 118 12.01 -17.61 -1.44
CA ASN A 118 13.20 -18.31 -1.92
C ASN A 118 14.20 -18.57 -0.78
N GLU A 119 14.45 -19.84 -0.49
CA GLU A 119 15.33 -20.31 0.59
C GLU A 119 16.80 -19.91 0.38
N GLU A 120 17.29 -19.99 -0.86
CA GLU A 120 18.69 -19.67 -1.16
C GLU A 120 18.99 -18.19 -0.92
N ARG A 121 18.03 -17.31 -1.27
CA ARG A 121 18.13 -15.88 -0.98
C ARG A 121 18.06 -15.60 0.51
N LEU A 122 17.18 -16.30 1.23
CA LEU A 122 17.14 -16.19 2.68
C LEU A 122 18.47 -16.56 3.31
N LYS A 123 19.05 -17.71 2.93
CA LYS A 123 20.38 -18.15 3.42
C LYS A 123 21.46 -17.10 3.17
N ALA A 124 21.43 -16.44 2.01
CA ALA A 124 22.37 -15.37 1.68
C ALA A 124 22.11 -14.06 2.46
N ALA A 125 20.87 -13.78 2.82
CA ALA A 125 20.47 -12.57 3.52
C ALA A 125 20.79 -12.58 5.01
N LEU A 126 20.58 -13.71 5.68
CA LEU A 126 20.72 -13.81 7.14
C LEU A 126 22.10 -13.37 7.70
N PRO A 127 23.24 -13.70 7.08
CA PRO A 127 24.55 -13.23 7.54
C PRO A 127 24.76 -11.72 7.46
N LEU A 128 23.91 -10.99 6.71
CA LEU A 128 24.02 -9.54 6.55
C LEU A 128 23.44 -8.75 7.72
N PHE A 129 22.76 -9.43 8.66
CA PHE A 129 22.32 -8.82 9.91
C PHE A 129 23.47 -8.87 10.92
N LYS A 130 23.63 -7.77 11.66
CA LYS A 130 24.70 -7.70 12.68
C LYS A 130 24.48 -8.74 13.78
N ALA A 131 25.53 -9.43 14.16
CA ALA A 131 25.52 -10.30 15.32
C ALA A 131 25.15 -9.49 16.58
N GLY A 132 24.17 -9.97 17.35
CA GLY A 132 23.69 -9.27 18.55
C GLY A 132 22.49 -8.37 18.34
N ASN A 133 22.04 -8.12 17.09
CA ASN A 133 20.74 -7.50 16.85
C ASN A 133 19.62 -8.45 17.29
N ALA A 134 18.51 -7.89 17.77
CA ALA A 134 17.31 -8.66 18.12
C ALA A 134 16.99 -9.62 16.97
N GLY A 135 16.76 -10.90 17.29
CA GLY A 135 16.72 -12.00 16.34
C GLY A 135 15.81 -11.70 15.14
N VAL A 136 16.26 -12.14 13.99
CA VAL A 136 15.49 -12.10 12.75
C VAL A 136 14.68 -13.38 12.65
N LEU A 137 13.36 -13.26 12.50
CA LEU A 137 12.44 -14.38 12.31
C LEU A 137 12.05 -14.48 10.83
N PRO A 138 12.52 -15.50 10.10
CA PRO A 138 12.08 -15.73 8.74
C PRO A 138 10.73 -16.48 8.72
N ILE A 139 9.78 -15.99 7.92
CA ILE A 139 8.48 -16.64 7.67
C ILE A 139 8.31 -16.80 6.16
N LYS A 140 8.11 -18.03 5.70
CA LYS A 140 7.77 -18.29 4.29
C LYS A 140 6.34 -17.84 4.04
N HIS A 141 6.16 -16.86 3.15
CA HIS A 141 4.87 -16.24 2.93
C HIS A 141 4.70 -15.75 1.49
N ASP A 142 3.58 -16.11 0.87
CA ASP A 142 3.10 -15.53 -0.36
C ASP A 142 2.09 -14.41 -0.05
N VAL A 143 2.41 -13.19 -0.46
CA VAL A 143 1.57 -12.01 -0.16
C VAL A 143 0.19 -12.03 -0.81
N THR A 144 -0.03 -12.92 -1.78
CA THR A 144 -1.33 -13.12 -2.43
C THR A 144 -2.25 -14.05 -1.64
N ASP A 145 -1.70 -14.82 -0.71
CA ASP A 145 -2.44 -15.76 0.14
C ASP A 145 -3.06 -15.05 1.35
N ARG A 146 -4.39 -14.92 1.35
CA ARG A 146 -5.14 -14.25 2.41
C ARG A 146 -5.16 -15.03 3.73
N ASP A 147 -5.18 -16.34 3.67
CA ASP A 147 -5.15 -17.17 4.87
C ASP A 147 -3.73 -17.23 5.44
N GLY A 148 -2.72 -17.21 4.57
CA GLY A 148 -1.32 -17.02 4.94
C GLY A 148 -1.09 -15.73 5.72
N TRP A 149 -1.76 -14.63 5.38
CA TRP A 149 -1.69 -13.38 6.15
C TRP A 149 -2.25 -13.53 7.57
N LYS A 150 -3.38 -14.21 7.74
CA LYS A 150 -3.97 -14.48 9.07
C LYS A 150 -3.03 -15.33 9.92
N ALA A 151 -2.52 -16.42 9.35
CA ALA A 151 -1.56 -17.32 10.02
C ALA A 151 -0.29 -16.59 10.45
N LEU A 152 0.23 -15.69 9.58
CA LEU A 152 1.39 -14.85 9.87
C LEU A 152 1.16 -13.92 11.06
N VAL A 153 0.01 -13.26 11.14
CA VAL A 153 -0.33 -12.39 12.27
C VAL A 153 -0.35 -13.18 13.57
N GLU A 154 -0.99 -14.34 13.59
CA GLU A 154 -1.04 -15.21 14.78
C GLU A 154 0.36 -15.72 15.17
N GLN A 155 1.21 -16.06 14.21
CA GLN A 155 2.60 -16.47 14.48
C GLN A 155 3.41 -15.32 15.10
N ILE A 156 3.27 -14.09 14.59
CA ILE A 156 3.94 -12.91 15.15
C ILE A 156 3.41 -12.60 16.56
N LYS A 157 2.10 -12.68 16.77
CA LYS A 157 1.48 -12.51 18.09
C LYS A 157 2.02 -13.53 19.10
N SER A 158 2.09 -14.79 18.70
CA SER A 158 2.63 -15.86 19.56
C SER A 158 4.09 -15.62 19.93
N GLN A 159 4.93 -15.15 19.00
CA GLN A 159 6.36 -14.97 19.20
C GLN A 159 6.73 -13.68 19.92
N TYR A 160 6.03 -12.59 19.61
CA TYR A 160 6.41 -11.23 20.04
C TYR A 160 5.29 -10.45 20.73
N GLY A 161 4.08 -10.98 20.75
CA GLY A 161 2.89 -10.34 21.35
C GLY A 161 2.26 -9.25 20.48
N LYS A 162 3.04 -8.45 19.77
CA LYS A 162 2.59 -7.26 19.04
C LYS A 162 3.29 -7.10 17.70
N LEU A 163 2.60 -6.46 16.75
CA LEU A 163 3.13 -6.07 15.44
C LEU A 163 2.96 -4.56 15.28
N HIS A 164 4.04 -3.83 14.98
CA HIS A 164 4.02 -2.37 14.96
C HIS A 164 4.27 -1.79 13.56
N LEU A 165 5.12 -2.41 12.75
CA LEU A 165 5.44 -1.95 11.41
C LEU A 165 5.17 -3.05 10.39
N VAL A 166 4.40 -2.74 9.35
CA VAL A 166 4.23 -3.60 8.17
C VAL A 166 4.75 -2.88 6.95
N VAL A 167 5.71 -3.50 6.28
CA VAL A 167 6.24 -2.97 5.02
C VAL A 167 5.84 -3.87 3.86
N ASN A 168 4.91 -3.41 3.06
CA ASN A 168 4.48 -4.02 1.80
C ASN A 168 5.50 -3.72 0.71
N ASN A 169 6.59 -4.49 0.70
CA ASN A 169 7.67 -4.30 -0.25
C ASN A 169 7.62 -5.29 -1.42
N ALA A 170 6.97 -6.44 -1.25
CA ALA A 170 6.80 -7.40 -2.34
C ALA A 170 6.24 -6.71 -3.59
N GLY A 171 6.84 -6.99 -4.73
CA GLY A 171 6.41 -6.40 -5.99
C GLY A 171 7.10 -7.05 -7.18
N ILE A 172 6.40 -7.06 -8.30
CA ILE A 172 6.90 -7.52 -9.59
C ILE A 172 6.93 -6.36 -10.57
N LYS A 173 7.96 -6.32 -11.40
CA LYS A 173 8.13 -5.33 -12.45
C LYS A 173 7.76 -5.94 -13.79
N THR A 174 6.59 -5.58 -14.30
CA THR A 174 6.11 -6.02 -15.62
C THR A 174 6.36 -4.91 -16.62
N LEU A 175 7.33 -5.12 -17.53
CA LEU A 175 7.67 -4.17 -18.60
C LEU A 175 6.86 -4.46 -19.86
N THR A 176 5.54 -4.42 -19.74
CA THR A 176 4.60 -4.66 -20.81
C THR A 176 3.68 -3.44 -20.95
N PRO A 177 3.51 -2.88 -22.16
CA PRO A 177 2.51 -1.86 -22.42
C PRO A 177 1.12 -2.37 -22.05
N ALA A 178 0.29 -1.54 -21.43
CA ALA A 178 -1.08 -1.93 -21.05
C ALA A 178 -1.91 -2.43 -22.26
N SER A 179 -1.64 -1.86 -23.44
CA SER A 179 -2.32 -2.25 -24.70
C SER A 179 -1.90 -3.63 -25.27
N LYS A 180 -0.87 -4.27 -24.69
CA LYS A 180 -0.32 -5.54 -25.16
C LYS A 180 -0.19 -6.59 -24.05
N ALA A 181 -0.58 -6.26 -22.82
CA ALA A 181 -0.50 -7.16 -21.68
C ALA A 181 -1.50 -8.34 -21.86
N LYS A 182 -1.06 -9.51 -21.49
CA LYS A 182 -1.93 -10.66 -21.32
C LYS A 182 -2.70 -10.55 -20.02
N TYR A 183 -3.87 -11.19 -19.94
CA TYR A 183 -4.67 -11.20 -18.71
C TYR A 183 -3.89 -11.73 -17.50
N GLU A 184 -3.11 -12.79 -17.68
CA GLU A 184 -2.32 -13.40 -16.61
C GLU A 184 -1.23 -12.45 -16.08
N GLU A 185 -0.60 -11.67 -16.97
CA GLU A 185 0.40 -10.65 -16.57
C GLU A 185 -0.26 -9.53 -15.77
N TRP A 186 -1.43 -9.08 -16.21
CA TRP A 186 -2.23 -8.07 -15.52
C TRP A 186 -2.68 -8.57 -14.15
N ASP A 187 -3.33 -9.73 -14.10
CA ASP A 187 -3.90 -10.30 -12.87
C ASP A 187 -2.80 -10.58 -11.83
N ASN A 188 -1.66 -11.12 -12.24
CA ASN A 188 -0.53 -11.35 -11.36
C ASN A 188 0.07 -10.02 -10.84
N ALA A 189 0.20 -9.02 -11.70
CA ALA A 189 0.70 -7.71 -11.28
C ALA A 189 -0.26 -7.03 -10.28
N VAL A 190 -1.55 -7.09 -10.51
CA VAL A 190 -2.58 -6.59 -9.59
C VAL A 190 -2.56 -7.36 -8.26
N ALA A 191 -2.48 -8.68 -8.31
CA ALA A 191 -2.46 -9.51 -7.12
C ALA A 191 -1.28 -9.18 -6.20
N VAL A 192 -0.07 -9.08 -6.78
CA VAL A 192 1.16 -8.86 -6.01
C VAL A 192 1.39 -7.40 -5.63
N ASN A 193 1.19 -6.44 -6.57
CA ASN A 193 1.57 -5.05 -6.34
C ASN A 193 0.47 -4.20 -5.67
N MET A 194 -0.79 -4.65 -5.74
CA MET A 194 -1.95 -3.89 -5.27
C MET A 194 -2.76 -4.67 -4.24
N THR A 195 -3.31 -5.85 -4.60
CA THR A 195 -4.18 -6.62 -3.69
C THR A 195 -3.44 -7.06 -2.43
N ALA A 196 -2.14 -7.36 -2.51
CA ALA A 196 -1.34 -7.72 -1.34
C ALA A 196 -1.25 -6.60 -0.30
N ILE A 197 -1.28 -5.32 -0.70
CA ILE A 197 -1.32 -4.18 0.24
C ILE A 197 -2.63 -4.23 1.03
N TYR A 198 -3.76 -4.41 0.34
CA TYR A 198 -5.06 -4.57 1.00
C TYR A 198 -5.09 -5.77 1.94
N ASN A 199 -4.56 -6.94 1.50
CA ASN A 199 -4.51 -8.14 2.33
C ASN A 199 -3.76 -7.89 3.65
N SER A 200 -2.63 -7.16 3.59
CA SER A 200 -1.85 -6.83 4.78
C SER A 200 -2.61 -5.91 5.74
N VAL A 201 -3.29 -4.88 5.20
CA VAL A 201 -4.09 -3.95 6.00
C VAL A 201 -5.25 -4.70 6.66
N ALA A 202 -6.00 -5.49 5.90
CA ALA A 202 -7.14 -6.26 6.41
C ALA A 202 -6.75 -7.25 7.52
N ALA A 203 -5.55 -7.85 7.44
CA ALA A 203 -5.08 -8.81 8.43
C ALA A 203 -4.41 -8.15 9.65
N CYS A 204 -3.62 -7.09 9.45
CA CYS A 204 -2.75 -6.55 10.51
C CYS A 204 -3.35 -5.35 11.24
N LEU A 205 -4.17 -4.52 10.57
CA LEU A 205 -4.71 -3.29 11.17
C LEU A 205 -5.53 -3.54 12.44
N PRO A 206 -6.45 -4.54 12.50
CA PRO A 206 -7.21 -4.80 13.73
C PRO A 206 -6.31 -5.02 14.93
N HIS A 207 -5.24 -5.81 14.77
CA HIS A 207 -4.28 -6.07 15.82
C HIS A 207 -3.48 -4.83 16.23
N MET A 208 -3.09 -3.97 15.29
CA MET A 208 -2.40 -2.71 15.59
C MET A 208 -3.27 -1.73 16.38
N LEU A 209 -4.55 -1.66 16.05
CA LEU A 209 -5.51 -0.82 16.79
C LEU A 209 -5.78 -1.37 18.18
N GLU A 210 -5.90 -2.71 18.33
CA GLU A 210 -6.19 -3.38 19.59
C GLU A 210 -5.09 -3.17 20.63
N HIS A 211 -3.81 -3.33 20.28
CA HIS A 211 -2.73 -3.20 21.26
C HIS A 211 -2.38 -1.75 21.62
N GLY A 212 -2.78 -0.76 20.81
CA GLY A 212 -2.73 0.66 21.13
C GLY A 212 -1.33 1.30 21.27
N GLU A 213 -0.23 0.56 21.04
CA GLU A 213 1.14 1.07 21.20
C GLU A 213 1.68 1.85 19.99
N GLY A 214 0.82 2.12 19.02
CA GLY A 214 1.19 2.71 17.75
C GLY A 214 1.52 1.67 16.68
N GLY A 215 1.23 2.03 15.44
CA GLY A 215 1.47 1.20 14.28
C GLY A 215 1.82 2.02 13.05
N HIS A 216 2.38 1.36 12.01
CA HIS A 216 2.67 2.03 10.76
C HIS A 216 2.63 1.05 9.58
N PHE A 217 1.99 1.46 8.50
CA PHE A 217 2.03 0.77 7.21
C PHE A 217 2.90 1.52 6.22
N VAL A 218 3.78 0.80 5.55
CA VAL A 218 4.54 1.32 4.40
C VAL A 218 4.21 0.48 3.18
N ALA A 219 3.99 1.12 2.02
CA ALA A 219 3.95 0.43 0.75
C ALA A 219 5.11 0.91 -0.15
N THR A 220 5.88 -0.03 -0.69
CA THR A 220 6.89 0.26 -1.71
C THR A 220 6.20 0.38 -3.07
N ALA A 221 5.89 1.62 -3.46
CA ALA A 221 5.45 1.94 -4.81
C ALA A 221 6.66 2.02 -5.77
N SER A 222 6.84 3.14 -6.42
CA SER A 222 7.95 3.46 -7.34
C SER A 222 7.78 4.91 -7.79
N MET A 223 8.80 5.52 -8.37
CA MET A 223 8.60 6.71 -9.20
C MET A 223 7.62 6.46 -10.35
N GLY A 224 7.48 5.19 -10.80
CA GLY A 224 6.42 4.77 -11.72
C GLY A 224 4.99 4.89 -11.18
N GLY A 225 4.80 5.13 -9.89
CA GLY A 225 3.52 5.48 -9.26
C GLY A 225 3.19 6.98 -9.34
N LEU A 226 4.15 7.80 -9.71
CA LEU A 226 4.00 9.26 -9.88
C LEU A 226 4.19 9.70 -11.33
N LEU A 227 5.00 8.97 -12.11
CA LEU A 227 5.32 9.24 -13.50
C LEU A 227 5.15 7.97 -14.34
N PRO A 228 4.45 7.99 -15.47
CA PRO A 228 4.29 6.82 -16.33
C PRO A 228 5.63 6.43 -16.95
N GLY A 229 5.96 5.12 -16.90
CA GLY A 229 7.16 4.59 -17.55
C GLY A 229 6.90 4.14 -18.99
N VAL A 230 7.90 4.31 -19.85
CA VAL A 230 7.84 3.78 -21.22
C VAL A 230 7.75 2.25 -21.17
N ASN A 231 6.84 1.68 -21.95
CA ASN A 231 6.57 0.23 -21.99
C ASN A 231 6.28 -0.44 -20.63
N ALA A 232 5.83 0.32 -19.66
CA ALA A 232 5.57 -0.15 -18.30
C ALA A 232 4.12 0.08 -17.86
N GLY A 233 3.15 -0.01 -18.78
CA GLY A 233 1.76 0.37 -18.51
C GLY A 233 1.11 -0.43 -17.39
N VAL A 234 1.29 -1.75 -17.35
CA VAL A 234 0.80 -2.62 -16.26
C VAL A 234 1.44 -2.26 -14.93
N TYR A 235 2.77 -2.11 -14.93
CA TYR A 235 3.50 -1.74 -13.73
C TYR A 235 3.09 -0.35 -13.21
N THR A 236 3.02 0.64 -14.10
CA THR A 236 2.58 2.01 -13.78
C THR A 236 1.20 2.02 -13.14
N ALA A 237 0.23 1.31 -13.74
CA ALA A 237 -1.13 1.23 -13.19
C ALA A 237 -1.14 0.70 -11.75
N THR A 238 -0.43 -0.40 -11.49
CA THR A 238 -0.36 -0.98 -10.14
C THR A 238 0.38 -0.10 -9.13
N LYS A 239 1.40 0.65 -9.56
CA LYS A 239 2.16 1.53 -8.67
C LYS A 239 1.44 2.85 -8.39
N ILE A 240 0.65 3.38 -9.33
CA ILE A 240 -0.30 4.48 -9.08
C ILE A 240 -1.36 4.02 -8.06
N ALA A 241 -1.92 2.82 -8.23
CA ALA A 241 -2.88 2.26 -7.27
C ALA A 241 -2.29 2.12 -5.86
N ALA A 242 -1.03 1.69 -5.74
CA ALA A 242 -0.35 1.62 -4.44
C ALA A 242 -0.22 3.01 -3.78
N VAL A 243 0.11 4.05 -4.53
CA VAL A 243 0.14 5.45 -4.02
C VAL A 243 -1.24 5.84 -3.51
N GLY A 244 -2.27 5.76 -4.36
CA GLY A 244 -3.64 6.16 -3.99
C GLY A 244 -4.20 5.35 -2.81
N THR A 245 -3.86 4.06 -2.69
CA THR A 245 -4.25 3.24 -1.54
C THR A 245 -3.67 3.79 -0.23
N MET A 246 -2.40 4.18 -0.23
CA MET A 246 -1.76 4.71 0.98
C MET A 246 -2.22 6.12 1.33
N GLU A 247 -2.55 6.93 0.34
CA GLU A 247 -3.20 8.24 0.55
C GLU A 247 -4.59 8.09 1.16
N ALA A 248 -5.43 7.19 0.61
CA ALA A 248 -6.74 6.88 1.17
C ALA A 248 -6.64 6.35 2.60
N LEU A 249 -5.73 5.42 2.85
CA LEU A 249 -5.50 4.86 4.18
C LEU A 249 -5.01 5.93 5.18
N ARG A 250 -4.22 6.94 4.74
CA ARG A 250 -3.85 8.08 5.58
C ARG A 250 -5.08 8.85 6.05
N VAL A 251 -6.02 9.13 5.15
CA VAL A 251 -7.28 9.81 5.50
C VAL A 251 -8.07 9.01 6.53
N GLU A 252 -8.20 7.70 6.31
CA GLU A 252 -8.97 6.82 7.19
C GLU A 252 -8.38 6.68 8.59
N LEU A 253 -7.05 6.70 8.71
CA LEU A 253 -6.34 6.43 9.95
C LEU A 253 -5.83 7.68 10.67
N GLU A 254 -6.05 8.88 10.14
CA GLU A 254 -5.48 10.11 10.67
C GLU A 254 -5.89 10.41 12.12
N SER A 255 -7.06 9.95 12.54
CA SER A 255 -7.54 10.08 13.93
C SER A 255 -7.12 8.91 14.84
N THR A 256 -6.34 7.97 14.33
CA THR A 256 -5.85 6.80 15.10
C THR A 256 -4.37 6.97 15.46
N ASN A 257 -3.82 5.97 16.13
CA ASN A 257 -2.38 5.87 16.38
C ASN A 257 -1.67 4.95 15.35
N VAL A 258 -2.19 4.83 14.14
CA VAL A 258 -1.58 4.06 13.05
C VAL A 258 -1.26 4.99 11.88
N GLY A 259 0.02 5.13 11.55
CA GLY A 259 0.51 5.95 10.44
C GLY A 259 0.59 5.19 9.13
N THR A 260 0.76 5.93 8.05
CA THR A 260 0.93 5.35 6.70
C THR A 260 1.98 6.11 5.91
N SER A 261 2.75 5.40 5.11
CA SER A 261 3.73 5.98 4.19
C SER A 261 3.72 5.24 2.85
N VAL A 262 3.99 5.96 1.77
CA VAL A 262 4.30 5.37 0.48
C VAL A 262 5.73 5.69 0.09
N PHE A 263 6.54 4.65 -0.11
CA PHE A 263 7.91 4.78 -0.60
C PHE A 263 7.93 4.70 -2.12
N CYS A 264 8.41 5.75 -2.77
CA CYS A 264 8.51 5.86 -4.23
C CYS A 264 9.97 5.94 -4.68
N PRO A 265 10.70 4.80 -4.72
CA PRO A 265 12.08 4.80 -5.19
C PRO A 265 12.18 4.96 -6.70
N GLY A 266 13.29 5.54 -7.16
CA GLY A 266 13.83 5.41 -8.50
C GLY A 266 14.67 4.15 -8.64
N GLY A 267 15.87 4.26 -9.25
CA GLY A 267 16.81 3.15 -9.41
C GLY A 267 17.46 2.75 -8.09
N VAL A 268 17.22 1.53 -7.63
CA VAL A 268 17.91 0.92 -6.49
C VAL A 268 18.69 -0.30 -7.00
N ASN A 269 19.89 -0.52 -6.48
CA ASN A 269 20.76 -1.63 -6.88
C ASN A 269 20.22 -2.97 -6.35
N THR A 270 19.22 -3.53 -7.03
CA THR A 270 18.54 -4.75 -6.65
C THR A 270 18.57 -5.78 -7.77
N ASP A 271 18.40 -7.07 -7.41
CA ASP A 271 18.16 -8.14 -8.35
C ASP A 271 16.66 -8.25 -8.63
N ASN A 272 16.13 -7.32 -9.46
CA ASN A 272 14.73 -7.38 -9.87
C ASN A 272 14.53 -8.57 -10.83
N TYR A 273 13.63 -9.49 -10.45
CA TYR A 273 13.12 -10.52 -11.33
C TYR A 273 11.89 -10.03 -12.08
N PHE A 274 11.71 -10.51 -13.31
CA PHE A 274 10.45 -10.39 -14.01
C PHE A 274 9.36 -11.25 -13.33
N ALA A 275 8.10 -10.98 -13.68
CA ALA A 275 6.95 -11.72 -13.17
C ALA A 275 7.05 -13.26 -13.38
N SER A 276 7.80 -13.72 -14.37
CA SER A 276 8.09 -15.12 -14.66
C SER A 276 9.04 -15.81 -13.68
N GLY A 277 9.66 -15.08 -12.73
CA GLY A 277 10.72 -15.61 -11.87
C GLY A 277 12.09 -15.72 -12.54
N GLU A 278 12.18 -15.40 -13.84
CA GLU A 278 13.44 -15.38 -14.57
C GLU A 278 14.25 -14.13 -14.26
N GLN A 279 15.59 -14.26 -14.30
CA GLN A 279 16.46 -13.09 -14.22
C GLN A 279 16.18 -12.18 -15.42
N ASN A 280 16.13 -10.88 -15.18
CA ASN A 280 16.01 -9.90 -16.26
C ASN A 280 17.04 -10.20 -17.35
N PRO A 281 16.63 -10.62 -18.56
CA PRO A 281 17.56 -11.02 -19.63
C PRO A 281 18.44 -9.85 -20.12
N PHE A 282 18.05 -8.61 -19.85
CA PHE A 282 18.85 -7.41 -20.11
C PHE A 282 19.92 -7.16 -19.04
N ARG A 283 19.95 -8.00 -18.03
CA ARG A 283 20.84 -7.87 -16.89
C ARG A 283 22.09 -8.71 -17.11
N LYS A 284 23.07 -8.15 -17.76
CA LYS A 284 24.42 -8.75 -17.74
C LYS A 284 24.95 -8.69 -16.31
N PRO A 285 25.61 -9.75 -15.81
CA PRO A 285 26.38 -9.66 -14.58
C PRO A 285 27.30 -8.46 -14.63
N LEU A 286 27.26 -7.62 -13.60
CA LEU A 286 28.21 -6.50 -13.52
C LEU A 286 29.59 -7.05 -13.14
N PRO A 287 30.67 -6.53 -13.71
CA PRO A 287 32.00 -6.80 -13.20
C PRO A 287 32.10 -6.44 -11.71
N PRO A 288 32.96 -7.13 -10.93
CA PRO A 288 33.21 -6.77 -9.55
C PRO A 288 33.52 -5.30 -9.39
N GLY A 289 32.81 -4.60 -8.52
CA GLY A 289 32.98 -3.16 -8.27
C GLY A 289 32.24 -2.23 -9.23
N ALA A 290 31.58 -2.72 -10.28
CA ALA A 290 30.80 -1.88 -11.17
C ALA A 290 29.41 -1.59 -10.57
N ALA A 291 29.03 -0.30 -10.55
CA ALA A 291 27.71 0.12 -10.13
C ALA A 291 26.72 0.08 -11.30
N ARG A 292 25.46 -0.31 -11.00
CA ARG A 292 24.36 -0.26 -11.98
C ARG A 292 23.96 1.18 -12.29
N PHE A 293 23.49 1.41 -13.51
CA PHE A 293 23.13 2.75 -13.99
C PHE A 293 24.27 3.78 -13.84
N GLY A 294 25.51 3.34 -14.07
CA GLY A 294 26.66 4.23 -14.01
C GLY A 294 26.94 4.84 -12.64
N GLY A 295 26.58 4.13 -11.55
CA GLY A 295 26.72 4.65 -10.19
C GLY A 295 25.55 5.46 -9.67
N MET A 296 24.49 5.63 -10.48
CA MET A 296 23.30 6.39 -10.12
C MET A 296 22.22 5.57 -9.36
N SER A 297 22.45 4.28 -9.13
CA SER A 297 21.51 3.49 -8.33
C SER A 297 21.84 3.54 -6.85
N MET A 298 20.79 3.81 -6.06
CA MET A 298 20.87 3.85 -4.60
C MET A 298 21.20 2.48 -4.01
N ASP A 299 21.96 2.45 -2.93
CA ASP A 299 22.18 1.23 -2.15
C ASP A 299 20.89 0.77 -1.47
N PRO A 300 20.56 -0.54 -1.42
CA PRO A 300 19.37 -1.04 -0.74
C PRO A 300 19.28 -0.68 0.75
N LEU A 301 20.39 -0.62 1.47
CA LEU A 301 20.39 -0.21 2.87
C LEU A 301 20.08 1.27 3.01
N GLU A 302 20.63 2.13 2.13
CA GLU A 302 20.28 3.55 2.10
C GLU A 302 18.80 3.75 1.82
N ALA A 303 18.21 2.98 0.88
CA ALA A 303 16.77 2.98 0.63
C ALA A 303 16.00 2.62 1.91
N GLY A 304 16.45 1.60 2.66
CA GLY A 304 15.88 1.21 3.93
C GLY A 304 15.97 2.32 4.99
N GLU A 305 17.10 2.99 5.11
CA GLU A 305 17.29 4.11 6.03
C GLU A 305 16.34 5.28 5.74
N ARG A 306 16.09 5.57 4.46
CA ARG A 306 15.10 6.58 4.05
C ARG A 306 13.70 6.19 4.45
N VAL A 307 13.33 4.90 4.31
CA VAL A 307 12.03 4.39 4.76
C VAL A 307 11.91 4.54 6.27
N MET A 308 12.90 4.13 7.05
CA MET A 308 12.85 4.25 8.52
C MET A 308 12.78 5.71 8.98
N ASN A 309 13.49 6.63 8.31
CA ASN A 309 13.36 8.06 8.57
C ASN A 309 11.93 8.58 8.27
N GLY A 310 11.30 8.10 7.21
CA GLY A 310 9.91 8.41 6.90
C GLY A 310 8.94 7.92 7.98
N VAL A 311 9.14 6.70 8.46
CA VAL A 311 8.31 6.09 9.52
C VAL A 311 8.37 6.89 10.82
N VAL A 312 9.57 7.21 11.33
CA VAL A 312 9.71 7.95 12.60
C VAL A 312 9.21 9.40 12.52
N ASN A 313 9.08 9.93 11.31
CA ASN A 313 8.50 11.24 11.06
C ASN A 313 7.03 11.16 10.60
N ASN A 314 6.46 9.98 10.41
CA ASN A 314 5.13 9.79 9.84
C ASN A 314 4.92 10.49 8.48
N ASP A 315 5.94 10.48 7.62
CA ASP A 315 5.85 11.05 6.28
C ASP A 315 4.87 10.26 5.40
N LEU A 316 3.93 10.93 4.76
CA LEU A 316 3.06 10.25 3.78
C LEU A 316 3.86 9.81 2.55
N PHE A 317 4.65 10.71 1.97
CA PHE A 317 5.49 10.42 0.80
C PHE A 317 6.96 10.30 1.19
N ILE A 318 7.57 9.16 0.89
CA ILE A 318 9.01 8.95 1.04
C ILE A 318 9.60 8.87 -0.36
N LEU A 319 10.15 10.00 -0.83
CA LEU A 319 10.79 10.12 -2.15
C LEU A 319 12.30 10.08 -1.96
N SER A 320 12.98 9.24 -2.74
CA SER A 320 14.41 9.02 -2.56
C SER A 320 15.30 9.59 -3.69
N HIS A 321 14.69 10.04 -4.78
CA HIS A 321 15.38 10.41 -6.02
C HIS A 321 14.94 11.82 -6.46
N PRO A 322 15.67 12.88 -6.06
CA PRO A 322 15.27 14.26 -6.31
C PRO A 322 15.29 14.64 -7.81
N GLU A 323 16.00 13.90 -8.63
CA GLU A 323 16.09 14.10 -10.08
C GLU A 323 14.75 13.95 -10.81
N PHE A 324 13.76 13.28 -10.20
CA PHE A 324 12.40 13.17 -10.76
C PHE A 324 11.50 14.37 -10.45
N LYS A 325 11.96 15.32 -9.61
CA LYS A 325 11.16 16.48 -9.23
C LYS A 325 10.64 17.30 -10.43
N PRO A 326 11.46 17.61 -11.46
CA PRO A 326 10.98 18.36 -12.63
C PRO A 326 9.83 17.66 -13.35
N GLY A 327 9.93 16.34 -13.60
CA GLY A 327 8.87 15.59 -14.28
C GLY A 327 7.59 15.48 -13.46
N MET A 328 7.69 15.39 -12.13
CA MET A 328 6.50 15.45 -11.26
C MET A 328 5.81 16.81 -11.35
N GLN A 329 6.60 17.90 -11.32
CA GLN A 329 6.06 19.25 -11.45
C GLN A 329 5.32 19.40 -12.77
N GLU A 330 5.96 19.00 -13.89
CA GLU A 330 5.37 19.04 -15.24
C GLU A 330 4.05 18.27 -15.31
N ARG A 331 3.99 17.06 -14.72
CA ARG A 331 2.76 16.26 -14.67
C ARG A 331 1.65 16.97 -13.91
N PHE A 332 1.93 17.51 -12.73
CA PHE A 332 0.92 18.21 -11.93
C PHE A 332 0.48 19.50 -12.57
N ASP A 333 1.38 20.25 -13.19
CA ASP A 333 1.05 21.48 -13.95
C ASP A 333 0.14 21.15 -15.13
N ALA A 334 0.39 20.05 -15.85
CA ALA A 334 -0.49 19.61 -16.94
C ALA A 334 -1.89 19.23 -16.44
N VAL A 335 -2.00 18.56 -15.28
CA VAL A 335 -3.29 18.26 -14.66
C VAL A 335 -4.03 19.54 -14.28
N MET A 336 -3.36 20.50 -13.65
CA MET A 336 -3.95 21.77 -13.26
C MET A 336 -4.36 22.62 -14.47
N ALA A 337 -3.52 22.65 -15.51
CA ALA A 337 -3.83 23.37 -16.75
C ALA A 337 -5.03 22.78 -17.51
N SER A 338 -5.39 21.52 -17.22
CA SER A 338 -6.57 20.87 -17.82
C SER A 338 -7.89 21.22 -17.13
N THR A 339 -7.85 21.97 -16.01
CA THR A 339 -9.08 22.43 -15.35
C THR A 339 -9.69 23.58 -16.16
N PRO A 340 -11.04 23.60 -16.36
CA PRO A 340 -11.69 24.67 -17.09
C PRO A 340 -11.53 26.02 -16.37
N PRO A 341 -11.52 27.13 -17.10
CA PRO A 341 -11.49 28.47 -16.49
C PRO A 341 -12.74 28.69 -15.64
N VAL A 342 -12.60 29.48 -14.58
CA VAL A 342 -13.72 29.88 -13.74
C VAL A 342 -14.40 31.08 -14.45
N GLU A 343 -15.52 30.86 -15.16
CA GLU A 343 -16.25 31.88 -15.90
C GLU A 343 -17.13 32.75 -14.99
N ALA A 344 -17.54 32.20 -13.83
CA ALA A 344 -18.35 32.92 -12.84
C ALA A 344 -17.94 32.46 -11.43
N PRO A 345 -18.17 33.28 -10.37
CA PRO A 345 -17.92 32.90 -9.00
C PRO A 345 -18.64 31.58 -8.65
N ILE A 346 -17.91 30.59 -8.16
CA ILE A 346 -18.50 29.32 -7.71
C ILE A 346 -19.24 29.58 -6.39
N ALA A 347 -20.52 29.17 -6.31
CA ALA A 347 -21.31 29.33 -5.09
C ALA A 347 -20.62 28.63 -3.91
N GLN A 348 -20.51 29.31 -2.76
CA GLN A 348 -19.82 28.80 -1.56
C GLN A 348 -20.36 27.44 -1.12
N GLY A 349 -21.68 27.22 -1.17
CA GLY A 349 -22.28 25.94 -0.82
C GLY A 349 -21.86 24.77 -1.72
N ARG A 350 -21.49 25.02 -2.99
CA ARG A 350 -20.90 24.01 -3.86
C ARG A 350 -19.47 23.70 -3.44
N ILE A 351 -18.68 24.74 -3.13
CA ILE A 351 -17.31 24.55 -2.63
C ILE A 351 -17.31 23.73 -1.34
N ASP A 352 -18.21 24.05 -0.42
CA ASP A 352 -18.30 23.37 0.87
C ASP A 352 -18.74 21.91 0.71
N ALA A 353 -19.70 21.64 -0.19
CA ALA A 353 -20.15 20.29 -0.50
C ALA A 353 -19.02 19.44 -1.10
N GLU A 354 -18.26 19.97 -2.05
CA GLU A 354 -17.14 19.27 -2.70
C GLU A 354 -15.98 19.03 -1.70
N ARG A 355 -15.67 20.03 -0.87
CA ARG A 355 -14.65 19.88 0.19
C ARG A 355 -14.99 18.77 1.18
N GLY A 356 -16.27 18.64 1.55
CA GLY A 356 -16.72 17.58 2.46
C GLY A 356 -16.61 16.16 1.91
N VAL A 357 -16.40 15.99 0.59
CA VAL A 357 -16.33 14.67 -0.06
C VAL A 357 -14.94 14.34 -0.57
N ILE A 358 -14.20 15.30 -1.12
CA ILE A 358 -12.98 15.05 -1.89
C ILE A 358 -11.76 15.71 -1.25
N ARG A 359 -11.88 16.90 -0.69
CA ARG A 359 -10.77 17.63 -0.10
C ARG A 359 -10.58 17.26 1.36
N CYS A 360 -9.59 16.43 1.64
CA CYS A 360 -9.30 15.92 2.98
C CYS A 360 -8.15 16.66 3.71
N GLY A 361 -7.58 17.72 3.13
CA GLY A 361 -6.52 18.52 3.76
C GLY A 361 -5.18 17.80 4.03
N ILE A 362 -5.06 16.52 3.70
CA ILE A 362 -3.84 15.73 4.00
C ILE A 362 -2.59 16.32 3.33
N TYR A 363 -2.72 16.88 2.16
CA TYR A 363 -1.57 17.45 1.43
C TYR A 363 -1.09 18.76 2.07
N GLU A 364 -2.00 19.61 2.52
CA GLU A 364 -1.66 20.85 3.25
C GLU A 364 -0.93 20.50 4.56
N ARG A 365 -1.43 19.49 5.27
CA ARG A 365 -0.81 19.00 6.51
C ARG A 365 0.54 18.34 6.25
N GLU A 366 0.70 17.56 5.18
CA GLU A 366 1.99 16.98 4.79
C GLU A 366 3.02 18.08 4.46
N ILE A 367 2.63 19.12 3.71
CA ILE A 367 3.50 20.27 3.40
C ILE A 367 3.92 20.98 4.69
N ALA A 368 3.00 21.23 5.61
CA ALA A 368 3.28 21.85 6.89
C ALA A 368 4.20 20.98 7.76
N HIS A 369 3.93 19.67 7.80
CA HIS A 369 4.71 18.68 8.53
C HIS A 369 6.18 18.63 8.07
N ARG A 370 6.43 18.75 6.75
CA ARG A 370 7.78 18.78 6.17
C ARG A 370 8.64 19.97 6.61
N LYS A 371 8.03 21.04 7.10
CA LYS A 371 8.73 22.25 7.57
C LYS A 371 9.18 22.15 9.04
N VAL A 372 8.73 21.14 9.77
CA VAL A 372 9.10 20.94 11.17
C VAL A 372 10.47 20.24 11.26
N LYS A 373 11.19 20.44 12.38
CA LYS A 373 12.46 19.73 12.65
C LYS A 373 12.25 18.22 12.60
N ARG A 374 13.07 17.56 11.80
CA ARG A 374 12.95 16.14 11.52
C ARG A 374 13.80 15.30 12.46
N SER A 375 13.25 14.18 12.88
CA SER A 375 13.96 13.16 13.64
C SER A 375 14.74 12.24 12.70
N SER A 376 15.90 11.76 13.14
CA SER A 376 16.58 10.65 12.50
C SER A 376 16.25 9.35 13.24
N TYR A 377 15.98 8.28 12.52
CA TYR A 377 15.75 6.97 13.14
C TYR A 377 16.94 6.44 13.92
N ARG A 378 18.15 6.99 13.67
CA ARG A 378 19.39 6.65 14.40
C ARG A 378 19.56 7.41 15.72
N SER A 379 18.79 8.47 15.92
CA SER A 379 18.85 9.34 17.10
C SER A 379 17.64 9.20 18.03
N VAL A 380 16.84 8.20 17.78
CA VAL A 380 15.62 7.90 18.56
C VAL A 380 15.81 6.65 19.41
#